data_ce541730e185b82973c3ce7702b7180c
#
_entry.id   ce541730e185b82973c3ce7702b7180c
#
_cell.length_a   1.000
_cell.length_b   1.000
_cell.length_c   1.000
_cell.angle_alpha   90.00
_cell.angle_beta   90.00
_cell.angle_gamma   90.00
#
_symmetry.space_group_name_H-M   'P 1'
#
loop_
_entity.id
_entity.type
_entity.pdbx_description
1 polymer ?
#
loop_
_entity_poly.entity_id
_entity_poly.type
_entity_poly.pdbx_seq_one_letter_code
_entity_poly.pdbx_strand_id
1 'polypeptide(L)'
;MFRLIGKILFFFIRFIIHLPFAVFHGLRRVFFCVNFDKMNGYEFEEYAAGYLKRNGYSKVTVTKASRDFGVDLIAKKHRTTYAVQCKLYQGKVGNSAIQEAVAGKSYYDCDEAMVITNSVFYPGAIALARANDVILI
;
A
#
# COMPACT_ATOMS: atom_id res chain seq x y z
N MET A 1 22.73 22.95 42.66
CA MET A 1 23.04 21.98 41.60
C MET A 1 21.80 21.27 41.03
N PHE A 2 20.90 20.77 41.85
CA PHE A 2 19.67 20.07 41.39
C PHE A 2 18.67 20.92 40.59
N ARG A 3 18.57 22.24 40.83
CA ARG A 3 17.64 23.13 40.10
C ARG A 3 18.07 23.40 38.64
N LEU A 4 19.35 23.27 38.31
CA LEU A 4 19.88 23.51 36.96
C LEU A 4 19.65 22.29 36.08
N ILE A 5 19.83 21.07 36.64
CA ILE A 5 19.63 19.79 35.95
C ILE A 5 18.15 19.64 35.56
N GLY A 6 17.21 20.02 36.43
CA GLY A 6 15.77 19.99 36.15
C GLY A 6 15.35 20.91 34.98
N LYS A 7 15.97 22.09 34.88
CA LYS A 7 15.70 23.05 33.79
C LYS A 7 16.23 22.53 32.43
N ILE A 8 17.42 21.92 32.43
CA ILE A 8 18.02 21.34 31.21
C ILE A 8 17.20 20.15 30.75
N LEU A 9 16.79 19.28 31.66
CA LEU A 9 15.94 18.11 31.33
C LEU A 9 14.57 18.53 30.80
N PHE A 10 13.95 19.58 31.43
CA PHE A 10 12.66 20.11 30.95
C PHE A 10 12.78 20.75 29.56
N PHE A 11 13.90 21.42 29.26
CA PHE A 11 14.16 22.01 27.94
C PHE A 11 14.35 20.93 26.86
N PHE A 12 15.05 19.82 27.18
CA PHE A 12 15.23 18.69 26.30
C PHE A 12 13.91 17.97 26.02
N ILE A 13 13.08 17.74 27.04
CA ILE A 13 11.76 17.11 26.88
C ILE A 13 10.86 17.98 26.01
N ARG A 14 10.87 19.31 26.22
CA ARG A 14 10.09 20.25 25.42
C ARG A 14 10.58 20.37 23.99
N PHE A 15 11.87 20.21 23.74
CA PHE A 15 12.46 20.18 22.39
C PHE A 15 12.05 18.91 21.62
N ILE A 16 12.02 17.76 22.30
CA ILE A 16 11.57 16.48 21.69
C ILE A 16 10.09 16.52 21.34
N ILE A 17 9.24 17.13 22.18
CA ILE A 17 7.78 17.25 21.95
C ILE A 17 7.47 18.20 20.78
N HIS A 18 8.35 19.18 20.51
CA HIS A 18 8.19 20.13 19.41
C HIS A 18 8.98 19.77 18.14
N LEU A 19 9.60 18.58 18.08
CA LEU A 19 10.12 18.10 16.80
C LEU A 19 8.94 17.99 15.81
N PRO A 20 8.96 18.70 14.67
CA PRO A 20 7.81 18.68 13.77
C PRO A 20 7.54 17.25 13.36
N PHE A 21 6.28 16.87 13.40
CA PHE A 21 5.76 15.54 13.01
C PHE A 21 6.28 15.08 11.65
N ALA A 22 6.65 16.03 10.78
CA ALA A 22 7.31 15.83 9.50
C ALA A 22 8.71 15.17 9.61
N VAL A 23 9.49 15.47 10.68
CA VAL A 23 10.82 14.87 10.88
C VAL A 23 10.67 13.42 11.35
N PHE A 24 9.66 13.12 12.16
CA PHE A 24 9.37 11.76 12.61
C PHE A 24 8.86 10.87 11.45
N HIS A 25 8.07 11.43 10.54
CA HIS A 25 7.66 10.74 9.29
C HIS A 25 8.80 10.61 8.29
N GLY A 26 9.71 11.55 8.22
CA GLY A 26 10.92 11.49 7.39
C GLY A 26 11.89 10.39 7.85
N LEU A 27 12.11 10.27 9.15
CA LEU A 27 12.96 9.23 9.73
C LEU A 27 12.38 7.80 9.55
N ARG A 28 11.04 7.63 9.57
CA ARG A 28 10.41 6.34 9.26
C ARG A 28 10.64 5.91 7.80
N ARG A 29 10.75 6.85 6.86
CA ARG A 29 11.04 6.55 5.45
C ARG A 29 12.48 6.08 5.23
N VAL A 30 13.44 6.56 6.04
CA VAL A 30 14.86 6.22 5.89
C VAL A 30 15.20 4.82 6.41
N PHE A 31 14.41 4.27 7.36
CA PHE A 31 14.72 2.99 8.00
C PHE A 31 14.08 1.75 7.35
N PHE A 32 13.20 1.91 6.36
CA PHE A 32 12.61 0.79 5.61
C PHE A 32 12.78 1.01 4.10
N CYS A 33 14.02 0.92 3.61
CA CYS A 33 14.26 0.63 2.20
C CYS A 33 13.81 -0.80 1.92
N VAL A 34 12.56 -0.95 1.49
CA VAL A 34 12.06 -2.23 0.98
C VAL A 34 12.75 -2.49 -0.35
N ASN A 35 13.52 -3.56 -0.41
CA ASN A 35 14.22 -3.95 -1.64
C ASN A 35 13.30 -4.86 -2.47
N PHE A 36 12.53 -4.25 -3.37
CA PHE A 36 11.60 -4.96 -4.25
C PHE A 36 12.32 -5.86 -5.28
N ASP A 37 13.61 -5.58 -5.60
CA ASP A 37 14.35 -6.36 -6.59
C ASP A 37 14.63 -7.80 -6.13
N LYS A 38 14.58 -8.05 -4.82
CA LYS A 38 14.79 -9.37 -4.22
C LYS A 38 13.49 -10.11 -3.88
N MET A 39 12.35 -9.45 -4.02
CA MET A 39 11.05 -10.06 -3.74
C MET A 39 10.58 -10.92 -4.91
N ASN A 40 9.93 -12.03 -4.59
CA ASN A 40 9.08 -12.75 -5.53
C ASN A 40 7.62 -12.22 -5.46
N GLY A 41 6.76 -12.68 -6.37
CA GLY A 41 5.35 -12.23 -6.44
C GLY A 41 4.60 -12.43 -5.13
N TYR A 42 4.75 -13.58 -4.49
CA TYR A 42 4.09 -13.92 -3.23
C TYR A 42 4.52 -13.00 -2.07
N GLU A 43 5.82 -12.74 -1.97
CA GLU A 43 6.36 -11.80 -0.96
C GLU A 43 5.85 -10.38 -1.18
N PHE A 44 5.62 -10.00 -2.44
CA PHE A 44 5.03 -8.70 -2.77
C PHE A 44 3.54 -8.63 -2.39
N GLU A 45 2.78 -9.70 -2.61
CA GLU A 45 1.38 -9.81 -2.15
C GLU A 45 1.28 -9.68 -0.62
N GLU A 46 2.16 -10.34 0.12
CA GLU A 46 2.26 -10.21 1.58
C GLU A 46 2.62 -8.78 2.02
N TYR A 47 3.56 -8.15 1.32
CA TYR A 47 3.91 -6.76 1.53
C TYR A 47 2.72 -5.83 1.29
N ALA A 48 2.00 -6.01 0.17
CA ALA A 48 0.81 -5.25 -0.19
C ALA A 48 -0.32 -5.44 0.85
N ALA A 49 -0.52 -6.67 1.34
CA ALA A 49 -1.46 -6.95 2.41
C ALA A 49 -1.09 -6.21 3.71
N GLY A 50 0.18 -6.19 4.07
CA GLY A 50 0.70 -5.40 5.19
C GLY A 50 0.52 -3.90 5.00
N TYR A 51 0.75 -3.39 3.79
CA TYR A 51 0.52 -1.99 3.43
C TYR A 51 -0.96 -1.61 3.62
N LEU A 52 -1.89 -2.40 3.10
CA LEU A 52 -3.33 -2.17 3.25
C LEU A 52 -3.75 -2.15 4.72
N LYS A 53 -3.30 -3.12 5.53
CA LYS A 53 -3.60 -3.16 6.97
C LYS A 53 -3.14 -1.89 7.70
N ARG A 54 -1.92 -1.39 7.39
CA ARG A 54 -1.39 -0.13 7.97
C ARG A 54 -2.16 1.11 7.51
N ASN A 55 -2.86 1.03 6.37
CA ASN A 55 -3.69 2.12 5.83
C ASN A 55 -5.19 1.98 6.18
N GLY A 56 -5.51 1.17 7.20
CA GLY A 56 -6.86 1.06 7.76
C GLY A 56 -7.79 0.11 7.03
N TYR A 57 -7.26 -0.74 6.14
CA TYR A 57 -8.03 -1.84 5.58
C TYR A 57 -8.08 -3.01 6.57
N SER A 58 -9.25 -3.61 6.71
CA SER A 58 -9.51 -4.79 7.53
C SER A 58 -9.81 -6.00 6.65
N LYS A 59 -9.84 -7.19 7.25
CA LYS A 59 -10.16 -8.45 6.56
C LYS A 59 -9.34 -8.64 5.27
N VAL A 60 -8.05 -8.26 5.33
CA VAL A 60 -7.15 -8.45 4.20
C VAL A 60 -6.76 -9.92 4.11
N THR A 61 -7.14 -10.58 3.03
CA THR A 61 -6.88 -12.00 2.77
C THR A 61 -6.22 -12.17 1.41
N VAL A 62 -5.20 -13.03 1.34
CA VAL A 62 -4.58 -13.46 0.08
C VAL A 62 -5.50 -14.50 -0.56
N THR A 63 -5.79 -14.36 -1.85
CA THR A 63 -6.56 -15.34 -2.61
C THR A 63 -5.72 -16.60 -2.89
N LYS A 64 -6.36 -17.71 -3.25
CA LYS A 64 -5.62 -18.92 -3.62
C LYS A 64 -5.10 -18.78 -5.06
N ALA A 65 -3.79 -18.95 -5.25
CA ALA A 65 -3.05 -18.77 -6.49
C ALA A 65 -3.55 -19.59 -7.73
N SER A 66 -4.45 -20.52 -7.54
CA SER A 66 -5.07 -21.26 -8.65
C SER A 66 -6.52 -20.78 -8.84
N ARG A 67 -6.79 -20.03 -9.92
CA ARG A 67 -8.10 -19.48 -10.31
C ARG A 67 -8.50 -18.19 -9.57
N ASP A 68 -7.53 -17.30 -9.34
CA ASP A 68 -7.75 -15.99 -8.69
C ASP A 68 -8.37 -14.93 -9.63
N PHE A 69 -8.56 -15.25 -10.90
CA PHE A 69 -9.11 -14.34 -11.91
C PHE A 69 -8.48 -12.95 -11.90
N GLY A 70 -7.18 -12.87 -11.60
CA GLY A 70 -6.44 -11.62 -11.54
C GLY A 70 -6.69 -10.79 -10.28
N VAL A 71 -7.02 -11.43 -9.16
CA VAL A 71 -7.12 -10.80 -7.84
C VAL A 71 -6.25 -11.55 -6.85
N ASP A 72 -5.27 -10.86 -6.30
CA ASP A 72 -4.32 -11.44 -5.35
C ASP A 72 -4.77 -11.25 -3.91
N LEU A 73 -5.48 -10.14 -3.62
CA LEU A 73 -5.98 -9.84 -2.28
C LEU A 73 -7.44 -9.38 -2.32
N ILE A 74 -8.18 -9.77 -1.29
CA ILE A 74 -9.47 -9.16 -0.94
C ILE A 74 -9.28 -8.36 0.34
N ALA A 75 -9.76 -7.13 0.36
CA ALA A 75 -9.68 -6.25 1.53
C ALA A 75 -10.99 -5.55 1.78
N LYS A 76 -11.19 -5.05 3.00
CA LYS A 76 -12.36 -4.26 3.37
C LYS A 76 -11.94 -2.97 4.07
N LYS A 77 -12.57 -1.86 3.72
CA LYS A 77 -12.41 -0.60 4.45
C LYS A 77 -13.80 0.02 4.66
N HIS A 78 -14.15 0.25 5.92
CA HIS A 78 -15.52 0.60 6.31
C HIS A 78 -16.54 -0.44 5.82
N ARG A 79 -17.42 -0.05 4.90
CA ARG A 79 -18.45 -0.94 4.32
C ARG A 79 -18.07 -1.43 2.91
N THR A 80 -17.00 -0.89 2.32
CA THR A 80 -16.55 -1.16 0.95
C THR A 80 -15.58 -2.32 0.91
N THR A 81 -15.78 -3.24 -0.03
CA THR A 81 -14.91 -4.37 -0.33
C THR A 81 -14.07 -4.08 -1.57
N TYR A 82 -12.83 -4.53 -1.57
CA TYR A 82 -11.84 -4.23 -2.62
C TYR A 82 -11.25 -5.52 -3.18
N ALA A 83 -11.31 -5.66 -4.49
CA ALA A 83 -10.53 -6.66 -5.23
C ALA A 83 -9.20 -6.02 -5.64
N VAL A 84 -8.09 -6.59 -5.19
CA VAL A 84 -6.75 -6.00 -5.34
C VAL A 84 -5.87 -6.90 -6.18
N GLN A 85 -5.36 -6.37 -7.29
CA GLN A 85 -4.33 -6.97 -8.11
C GLN A 85 -2.96 -6.41 -7.70
N CYS A 86 -1.99 -7.28 -7.47
CA CYS A 86 -0.61 -6.93 -7.14
C CYS A 86 0.29 -7.15 -8.35
N LYS A 87 1.10 -6.17 -8.71
CA LYS A 87 2.07 -6.29 -9.81
C LYS A 87 3.46 -5.88 -9.33
N LEU A 88 4.28 -6.89 -9.03
CA LEU A 88 5.72 -6.71 -8.84
C LEU A 88 6.37 -6.66 -10.22
N TYR A 89 6.89 -5.49 -10.60
CA TYR A 89 7.39 -5.32 -11.97
C TYR A 89 8.61 -4.38 -12.03
N GLN A 90 9.57 -4.70 -12.88
CA GLN A 90 10.75 -3.85 -13.13
C GLN A 90 10.50 -2.80 -14.23
N GLY A 91 9.48 -3.00 -15.05
CA GLY A 91 9.04 -2.07 -16.09
C GLY A 91 7.77 -1.33 -15.70
N LYS A 92 7.14 -0.66 -16.68
CA LYS A 92 5.86 0.02 -16.49
C LYS A 92 4.70 -0.98 -16.56
N VAL A 93 3.71 -0.82 -15.70
CA VAL A 93 2.49 -1.64 -15.67
C VAL A 93 1.52 -1.20 -16.76
N GLY A 94 1.05 -2.15 -17.56
CA GLY A 94 0.16 -1.93 -18.70
C GLY A 94 -1.33 -2.17 -18.38
N ASN A 95 -2.13 -2.09 -19.44
CA ASN A 95 -3.60 -2.19 -19.38
C ASN A 95 -4.10 -3.54 -18.83
N SER A 96 -3.35 -4.63 -19.03
CA SER A 96 -3.75 -5.97 -18.57
C SER A 96 -4.00 -6.01 -17.07
N ALA A 97 -3.17 -5.34 -16.26
CA ALA A 97 -3.36 -5.29 -14.81
C ALA A 97 -4.70 -4.66 -14.41
N ILE A 98 -5.14 -3.64 -15.14
CA ILE A 98 -6.42 -2.97 -14.91
C ILE A 98 -7.57 -3.87 -15.32
N GLN A 99 -7.46 -4.54 -16.47
CA GLN A 99 -8.46 -5.49 -16.97
C GLN A 99 -8.64 -6.68 -16.02
N GLU A 100 -7.54 -7.22 -15.50
CA GLU A 100 -7.53 -8.28 -14.49
C GLU A 100 -8.24 -7.84 -13.20
N ALA A 101 -7.93 -6.64 -12.68
CA ALA A 101 -8.56 -6.11 -11.48
C ALA A 101 -10.08 -5.88 -11.67
N VAL A 102 -10.51 -5.37 -12.83
CA VAL A 102 -11.93 -5.17 -13.15
C VAL A 102 -12.67 -6.51 -13.27
N ALA A 103 -12.08 -7.48 -13.95
CA ALA A 103 -12.66 -8.82 -14.07
C ALA A 103 -12.79 -9.51 -12.72
N GLY A 104 -11.74 -9.44 -11.90
CA GLY A 104 -11.73 -10.01 -10.56
C GLY A 104 -12.70 -9.32 -9.60
N LYS A 105 -12.85 -8.00 -9.68
CA LYS A 105 -13.88 -7.26 -8.93
C LYS A 105 -15.26 -7.87 -9.14
N SER A 106 -15.63 -8.12 -10.39
CA SER A 106 -16.93 -8.71 -10.73
C SER A 106 -17.05 -10.16 -10.25
N TYR A 107 -15.99 -10.95 -10.40
CA TYR A 107 -15.99 -12.34 -9.98
C TYR A 107 -16.15 -12.53 -8.47
N TYR A 108 -15.48 -11.68 -7.67
CA TYR A 108 -15.51 -11.75 -6.20
C TYR A 108 -16.61 -10.90 -5.58
N ASP A 109 -17.49 -10.32 -6.38
CA ASP A 109 -18.59 -9.43 -5.92
C ASP A 109 -18.07 -8.32 -4.98
N CYS A 110 -16.94 -7.69 -5.38
CA CYS A 110 -16.37 -6.57 -4.66
C CYS A 110 -16.91 -5.24 -5.17
N ASP A 111 -16.94 -4.25 -4.29
CA ASP A 111 -17.44 -2.90 -4.61
C ASP A 111 -16.44 -2.12 -5.48
N GLU A 112 -15.14 -2.29 -5.24
CA GLU A 112 -14.06 -1.52 -5.86
C GLU A 112 -12.94 -2.43 -6.37
N ALA A 113 -12.25 -1.97 -7.42
CA ALA A 113 -11.03 -2.60 -7.93
C ALA A 113 -9.80 -1.74 -7.62
N MET A 114 -8.67 -2.37 -7.34
CA MET A 114 -7.41 -1.72 -7.01
C MET A 114 -6.24 -2.45 -7.65
N VAL A 115 -5.24 -1.70 -8.12
CA VAL A 115 -3.95 -2.25 -8.55
C VAL A 115 -2.84 -1.63 -7.70
N ILE A 116 -2.03 -2.48 -7.07
CA ILE A 116 -0.84 -2.10 -6.29
C ILE A 116 0.40 -2.54 -7.04
N THR A 117 1.38 -1.63 -7.21
CA THR A 117 2.65 -1.96 -7.85
C THR A 117 3.83 -1.27 -7.16
N ASN A 118 5.01 -1.84 -7.31
CA ASN A 118 6.28 -1.21 -6.95
C ASN A 118 6.80 -0.25 -8.05
N SER A 119 6.10 -0.14 -9.17
CA SER A 119 6.54 0.57 -10.37
C SER A 119 5.56 1.69 -10.76
N VAL A 120 5.64 2.14 -11.99
CA VAL A 120 4.78 3.19 -12.55
C VAL A 120 3.86 2.61 -13.63
N PHE A 121 2.76 3.27 -13.91
CA PHE A 121 1.79 2.84 -14.93
C PHE A 121 2.06 3.52 -16.27
N TYR A 122 1.77 2.81 -17.36
CA TYR A 122 1.69 3.44 -18.67
C TYR A 122 0.51 4.44 -18.72
N PRO A 123 0.60 5.52 -19.52
CA PRO A 123 -0.51 6.49 -19.68
C PRO A 123 -1.84 5.83 -20.07
N GLY A 124 -1.79 4.80 -20.94
CA GLY A 124 -2.97 4.02 -21.33
C GLY A 124 -3.61 3.28 -20.16
N ALA A 125 -2.81 2.70 -19.27
CA ALA A 125 -3.31 2.03 -18.07
C ALA A 125 -3.97 3.01 -17.09
N ILE A 126 -3.38 4.21 -16.93
CA ILE A 126 -3.98 5.28 -16.12
C ILE A 126 -5.32 5.73 -16.69
N ALA A 127 -5.40 5.92 -18.03
CA ALA A 127 -6.64 6.29 -18.69
C ALA A 127 -7.73 5.22 -18.54
N LEU A 128 -7.34 3.93 -18.70
CA LEU A 128 -8.24 2.80 -18.52
C LEU A 128 -8.73 2.66 -17.06
N ALA A 129 -7.84 2.87 -16.10
CA ALA A 129 -8.18 2.85 -14.67
C ALA A 129 -9.21 3.93 -14.33
N ARG A 130 -9.03 5.14 -14.83
CA ARG A 130 -10.00 6.24 -14.65
C ARG A 130 -11.35 5.93 -15.25
N ALA A 131 -11.37 5.33 -16.45
CA ALA A 131 -12.62 4.95 -17.14
C ALA A 131 -13.41 3.84 -16.43
N ASN A 132 -12.76 3.06 -15.57
CA ASN A 132 -13.35 1.92 -14.85
C ASN A 132 -13.34 2.09 -13.33
N ASP A 133 -13.03 3.27 -12.82
CA ASP A 133 -12.96 3.60 -11.39
C ASP A 133 -12.01 2.67 -10.62
N VAL A 134 -10.86 2.30 -11.23
CA VAL A 134 -9.84 1.46 -10.60
C VAL A 134 -8.84 2.32 -9.82
N ILE A 135 -8.63 1.99 -8.56
CA ILE A 135 -7.68 2.67 -7.68
C ILE A 135 -6.26 2.19 -8.02
N LEU A 136 -5.33 3.14 -8.22
CA LEU A 136 -3.92 2.88 -8.49
C LEU A 136 -3.07 3.29 -7.29
N ILE A 137 -2.18 2.40 -6.82
CA ILE A 137 -1.23 2.62 -5.71
C ILE A 137 0.16 2.18 -6.14
#